data_9ffe58d78d754dd6395517dc040e49d7
#
_entry.id   9ffe58d78d754dd6395517dc040e49d7
#
_cell.length_a   1.000
_cell.length_b   1.000
_cell.length_c   1.000
_cell.angle_alpha   90.00
_cell.angle_beta   90.00
_cell.angle_gamma   90.00
#
_symmetry.space_group_name_H-M   'P 1'
#
loop_
_entity.id
_entity.type
_entity.pdbx_description
1 polymer ?
#
loop_
_entity_poly.entity_id
_entity_poly.type
_entity_poly.pdbx_seq_one_letter_code
_entity_poly.pdbx_strand_id
1 'polypeptide(L)'
;VHGCPEEKTGRMEDLLWKDSRKNKVYVVKRQRAGVRPAALRYQVVRAGEESLVRVFLETGRSHQIRVQFASRGFPLVGDHKYGSRAKETEIRLFSAGLEFPWNGKRLRFEAQPEWV
;
A
#
# COMPACT_ATOMS: atom_id res chain seq x y z
N VAL A 1 -5.80 -1.17 -7.05
CA VAL A 1 -6.53 -1.98 -6.05
C VAL A 1 -7.87 -2.42 -6.58
N HIS A 2 -8.39 -3.52 -6.06
CA HIS A 2 -9.78 -3.91 -6.27
C HIS A 2 -10.70 -3.00 -5.48
N GLY A 3 -11.82 -2.61 -6.07
CA GLY A 3 -12.77 -1.73 -5.43
C GLY A 3 -12.29 -0.27 -5.37
N CYS A 4 -12.98 0.53 -4.57
CA CYS A 4 -12.65 1.94 -4.40
C CYS A 4 -12.88 2.36 -2.95
N PRO A 5 -11.87 2.94 -2.26
CA PRO A 5 -12.08 3.53 -0.96
C PRO A 5 -13.17 4.60 -0.99
N GLU A 6 -13.97 4.71 0.06
CA GLU A 6 -15.04 5.70 0.15
C GLU A 6 -14.54 7.13 0.01
N GLU A 7 -13.45 7.43 0.68
CA GLU A 7 -12.84 8.76 0.64
C GLU A 7 -11.85 8.84 -0.52
N LYS A 8 -11.87 9.94 -1.27
CA LYS A 8 -10.92 10.17 -2.36
C LYS A 8 -9.50 10.38 -1.85
N THR A 9 -9.35 10.86 -0.65
CA THR A 9 -8.08 10.99 0.05
C THR A 9 -8.25 10.49 1.47
N GLY A 10 -7.20 9.95 2.05
CA GLY A 10 -7.26 9.47 3.42
C GLY A 10 -5.92 9.08 3.97
N ARG A 11 -5.93 8.69 5.23
CA ARG A 11 -4.78 8.19 5.94
C ARG A 11 -5.13 6.83 6.55
N MET A 12 -4.24 5.87 6.39
CA MET A 12 -4.37 4.55 7.02
C MET A 12 -3.29 4.40 8.08
N GLU A 13 -3.70 4.04 9.28
CA GLU A 13 -2.81 3.79 10.40
C GLU A 13 -3.15 2.45 11.02
N ASP A 14 -2.17 1.58 11.16
CA ASP A 14 -2.35 0.22 11.67
C ASP A 14 -1.14 -0.22 12.47
N LEU A 15 -1.34 -1.27 13.28
CA LEU A 15 -0.28 -2.03 13.91
C LEU A 15 -0.06 -3.29 13.08
N LEU A 16 1.18 -3.53 12.65
CA LEU A 16 1.53 -4.65 11.78
C LEU A 16 2.43 -5.65 12.49
N TRP A 17 2.15 -6.93 12.31
CA TRP A 17 2.96 -8.04 12.78
C TRP A 17 3.31 -8.95 11.62
N LYS A 18 4.60 -9.25 11.48
CA LYS A 18 5.09 -10.13 10.42
C LYS A 18 5.30 -11.55 10.92
N ASP A 19 4.66 -12.50 10.26
CA ASP A 19 4.96 -13.92 10.41
C ASP A 19 6.07 -14.28 9.42
N SER A 20 7.30 -14.40 9.92
CA SER A 20 8.46 -14.65 9.08
C SER A 20 8.43 -16.03 8.41
N ARG A 21 7.79 -17.00 9.03
CA ARG A 21 7.65 -18.35 8.47
C ARG A 21 6.80 -18.36 7.22
N LYS A 22 5.71 -17.59 7.24
CA LYS A 22 4.77 -17.47 6.12
C LYS A 22 5.14 -16.31 5.18
N ASN A 23 6.11 -15.50 5.56
CA ASN A 23 6.43 -14.25 4.85
C ASN A 23 5.16 -13.43 4.60
N LYS A 24 4.36 -13.28 5.64
CA LYS A 24 3.07 -12.58 5.55
C LYS A 24 2.90 -11.64 6.74
N VAL A 25 2.33 -10.47 6.49
CA VAL A 25 2.09 -9.43 7.49
C VAL A 25 0.60 -9.37 7.81
N TYR A 26 0.29 -9.15 9.07
CA TYR A 26 -1.08 -9.05 9.56
C TYR A 26 -1.32 -7.72 10.28
N VAL A 27 -2.50 -7.18 10.10
CA VAL A 27 -2.98 -6.07 10.94
C VAL A 27 -3.42 -6.67 12.27
N VAL A 28 -2.90 -6.12 13.37
CA VAL A 28 -3.22 -6.57 14.72
C VAL A 28 -3.76 -5.39 15.54
N LYS A 29 -4.46 -5.68 16.63
CA LYS A 29 -5.12 -4.66 17.44
C LYS A 29 -4.31 -4.19 18.64
N ARG A 30 -3.32 -4.98 19.07
CA ARG A 30 -2.56 -4.70 20.29
C ARG A 30 -1.06 -4.63 20.03
N GLN A 31 -0.42 -3.66 20.69
CA GLN A 31 1.02 -3.56 20.69
C GLN A 31 1.63 -4.71 21.50
N ARG A 32 2.63 -5.37 20.93
CA ARG A 32 3.42 -6.43 21.58
C ARG A 32 4.77 -6.53 20.87
N ALA A 33 5.67 -7.39 21.37
CA ALA A 33 6.97 -7.60 20.74
C ALA A 33 6.80 -8.00 19.27
N GLY A 34 7.56 -7.33 18.39
CA GLY A 34 7.53 -7.57 16.95
C GLY A 34 6.44 -6.82 16.20
N VAL A 35 5.52 -6.14 16.89
CA VAL A 35 4.50 -5.30 16.27
C VAL A 35 5.07 -3.91 16.00
N ARG A 36 4.82 -3.38 14.81
CA ARG A 36 5.30 -2.07 14.37
C ARG A 36 4.13 -1.20 13.92
N PRO A 37 4.11 0.09 14.31
CA PRO A 37 3.12 1.01 13.77
C PRO A 37 3.44 1.32 12.31
N ALA A 38 2.40 1.47 11.50
CA ALA A 38 2.50 1.78 10.08
C ALA A 38 1.46 2.81 9.69
N ALA A 39 1.87 3.79 8.90
CA ALA A 39 0.97 4.81 8.41
C ALA A 39 1.29 5.18 6.97
N LEU A 40 0.25 5.46 6.20
CA LEU A 40 0.34 5.97 4.85
C LEU A 40 -0.82 6.95 4.60
N ARG A 41 -0.64 7.78 3.58
CA ARG A 41 -1.72 8.58 3.01
C ARG A 41 -1.99 8.10 1.61
N TYR A 42 -3.20 8.28 1.15
CA TYR A 42 -3.55 7.89 -0.21
C TYR A 42 -4.44 8.92 -0.89
N GLN A 43 -4.42 8.88 -2.22
CA GLN A 43 -5.30 9.67 -3.07
C GLN A 43 -5.81 8.76 -4.18
N VAL A 44 -7.13 8.66 -4.34
CA VAL A 44 -7.73 7.93 -5.45
C VAL A 44 -7.60 8.80 -6.71
N VAL A 45 -6.85 8.32 -7.68
CA VAL A 45 -6.61 9.02 -8.94
C VAL A 45 -7.71 8.71 -9.95
N ARG A 46 -8.12 7.45 -10.00
CA ARG A 46 -9.19 7.00 -10.89
C ARG A 46 -9.97 5.89 -10.18
N ALA A 47 -11.27 6.10 -10.03
CA ALA A 47 -12.17 5.18 -9.35
C ALA A 47 -12.83 4.21 -10.33
N GLY A 48 -13.10 2.99 -9.89
CA GLY A 48 -13.78 1.97 -10.66
C GLY A 48 -13.83 0.66 -9.90
N GLU A 49 -14.17 -0.42 -10.59
CA GLU A 49 -14.09 -1.77 -10.02
C GLU A 49 -12.63 -2.10 -9.63
N GLU A 50 -11.69 -1.58 -10.41
CA GLU A 50 -10.29 -1.49 -10.05
C GLU A 50 -9.93 -0.01 -10.02
N SER A 51 -9.40 0.47 -8.90
CA SER A 51 -9.06 1.87 -8.72
C SER A 51 -7.55 2.08 -8.80
N LEU A 52 -7.17 3.20 -9.41
CA LEU A 52 -5.79 3.67 -9.38
C LEU A 52 -5.62 4.58 -8.18
N VAL A 53 -4.71 4.21 -7.29
CA VAL A 53 -4.47 4.93 -6.04
C VAL A 53 -3.01 5.34 -5.94
N ARG A 54 -2.79 6.61 -5.62
CA ARG A 54 -1.46 7.12 -5.30
C ARG A 54 -1.25 7.01 -3.80
N VAL A 55 -0.11 6.46 -3.39
CA VAL A 55 0.20 6.22 -1.98
C VAL A 55 1.43 7.01 -1.56
N PHE A 56 1.34 7.65 -0.41
CA PHE A 56 2.43 8.39 0.22
C PHE A 56 2.76 7.71 1.55
N LEU A 57 3.91 7.03 1.61
CA LEU A 57 4.32 6.30 2.81
C LEU A 57 4.84 7.25 3.88
N GLU A 58 4.31 7.15 5.09
CA GLU A 58 4.88 7.79 6.29
C GLU A 58 5.83 6.83 6.99
N THR A 59 5.62 5.51 6.84
CA THR A 59 6.51 4.44 7.31
C THR A 59 6.77 3.47 6.17
N GLY A 60 7.86 2.69 6.26
CA GLY A 60 8.22 1.71 5.23
C GLY A 60 8.28 0.28 5.79
N ARG A 61 7.16 -0.23 6.28
CA ARG A 61 7.10 -1.60 6.81
C ARG A 61 7.00 -2.65 5.71
N SER A 62 7.42 -3.87 6.02
CA SER A 62 7.31 -5.02 5.11
C SER A 62 5.85 -5.22 4.69
N HIS A 63 5.60 -5.36 3.39
CA HIS A 63 4.28 -5.54 2.78
C HIS A 63 3.24 -4.48 3.19
N GLN A 64 3.67 -3.31 3.65
CA GLN A 64 2.78 -2.32 4.26
C GLN A 64 1.59 -1.94 3.38
N ILE A 65 1.83 -1.50 2.15
CA ILE A 65 0.75 -1.08 1.24
C ILE A 65 -0.19 -2.25 0.98
N ARG A 66 0.37 -3.43 0.74
CA ARG A 66 -0.38 -4.65 0.44
C ARG A 66 -1.35 -5.01 1.55
N VAL A 67 -0.86 -5.08 2.81
CA VAL A 67 -1.70 -5.51 3.93
C VAL A 67 -2.66 -4.43 4.40
N GLN A 68 -2.27 -3.16 4.37
CA GLN A 68 -3.15 -2.08 4.81
C GLN A 68 -4.37 -1.92 3.88
N PHE A 69 -4.16 -1.97 2.57
CA PHE A 69 -5.27 -1.94 1.61
C PHE A 69 -6.11 -3.20 1.68
N ALA A 70 -5.50 -4.37 1.75
CA ALA A 70 -6.23 -5.65 1.84
C ALA A 70 -7.09 -5.74 3.10
N SER A 71 -6.59 -5.25 4.24
CA SER A 71 -7.34 -5.29 5.51
C SER A 71 -8.62 -4.46 5.48
N ARG A 72 -8.71 -3.51 4.57
CA ARG A 72 -9.90 -2.68 4.35
C ARG A 72 -10.79 -3.17 3.21
N GLY A 73 -10.46 -4.31 2.61
CA GLY A 73 -11.23 -4.89 1.52
C GLY A 73 -10.81 -4.43 0.13
N PHE A 74 -9.66 -3.79 0.01
CA PHE A 74 -9.15 -3.28 -1.27
C PHE A 74 -7.77 -3.87 -1.63
N PRO A 75 -7.65 -5.20 -1.79
CA PRO A 75 -6.34 -5.79 -2.10
C PRO A 75 -5.81 -5.26 -3.44
N LEU A 76 -4.49 -5.21 -3.57
CA LEU A 76 -3.86 -4.86 -4.83
C LEU A 76 -4.18 -5.91 -5.88
N VAL A 77 -4.44 -5.47 -7.10
CA VAL A 77 -4.70 -6.38 -8.23
C VAL A 77 -3.48 -7.28 -8.44
N GLY A 78 -3.69 -8.58 -8.50
CA GLY A 78 -2.65 -9.59 -8.66
C GLY A 78 -2.02 -10.05 -7.35
N ASP A 79 -2.37 -9.46 -6.22
CA ASP A 79 -1.83 -9.84 -4.91
C ASP A 79 -2.64 -10.95 -4.27
N HIS A 80 -2.40 -12.17 -4.70
CA HIS A 80 -3.15 -13.35 -4.24
C HIS A 80 -2.88 -13.67 -2.78
N LYS A 81 -1.70 -13.36 -2.28
CA LYS A 81 -1.34 -13.56 -0.87
C LYS A 81 -2.25 -12.78 0.08
N TYR A 82 -2.71 -11.59 -0.35
CA TYR A 82 -3.56 -10.72 0.45
C TYR A 82 -4.99 -10.60 -0.08
N GLY A 83 -5.41 -11.50 -0.97
CA GLY A 83 -6.82 -11.68 -1.28
C GLY A 83 -7.29 -11.28 -2.66
N SER A 84 -6.39 -10.90 -3.59
CA SER A 84 -6.80 -10.68 -4.97
C SER A 84 -7.30 -11.99 -5.60
N ARG A 85 -8.41 -11.91 -6.33
CA ARG A 85 -8.96 -13.02 -7.11
C ARG A 85 -8.79 -12.81 -8.61
N ALA A 86 -8.00 -11.80 -8.99
CA ALA A 86 -7.71 -11.53 -10.39
C ALA A 86 -6.92 -12.69 -11.02
N LYS A 87 -7.03 -12.84 -12.33
CA LYS A 87 -6.25 -13.84 -13.07
C LYS A 87 -4.78 -13.51 -13.12
N GLU A 88 -4.45 -12.21 -13.07
CA GLU A 88 -3.07 -11.74 -13.02
C GLU A 88 -2.39 -12.26 -11.76
N THR A 89 -1.15 -12.69 -11.90
CA THR A 89 -0.30 -13.13 -10.78
C THR A 89 0.74 -12.08 -10.41
N GLU A 90 0.93 -11.08 -11.25
CA GLU A 90 1.84 -9.97 -10.98
C GLU A 90 1.11 -8.88 -10.21
N ILE A 91 1.70 -8.45 -9.10
CA ILE A 91 1.14 -7.41 -8.23
C ILE A 91 1.27 -6.06 -8.93
N ARG A 92 0.15 -5.35 -9.08
CA ARG A 92 0.15 -4.00 -9.64
C ARG A 92 0.52 -2.96 -8.59
N LEU A 93 1.79 -2.94 -8.26
CA LEU A 93 2.39 -1.97 -7.35
C LEU A 93 3.64 -1.40 -8.01
N PHE A 94 3.71 -0.09 -8.12
CA PHE A 94 4.80 0.60 -8.79
C PHE A 94 5.28 1.80 -7.98
N SER A 95 6.59 1.90 -7.78
CA SER A 95 7.19 3.08 -7.14
C SER A 95 7.30 4.20 -8.17
N ALA A 96 6.29 5.07 -8.20
CA ALA A 96 6.14 6.09 -9.24
C ALA A 96 6.91 7.37 -8.95
N GLY A 97 7.24 7.62 -7.68
CA GLY A 97 7.88 8.85 -7.29
C GLY A 97 8.85 8.65 -6.14
N LEU A 98 9.95 9.36 -6.19
CA LEU A 98 10.93 9.45 -5.11
C LEU A 98 11.15 10.90 -4.79
N GLU A 99 11.02 11.25 -3.51
CA GLU A 99 11.21 12.61 -3.04
C GLU A 99 12.17 12.59 -1.85
N PHE A 100 13.25 13.36 -1.91
CA PHE A 100 14.25 13.41 -0.86
C PHE A 100 14.88 14.80 -0.75
N PRO A 101 15.41 15.18 0.44
CA PRO A 101 16.09 16.45 0.61
C PRO A 101 17.50 16.41 0.00
N TRP A 102 17.88 17.47 -0.68
CA TRP A 102 19.21 17.66 -1.23
C TRP A 102 19.60 19.13 -1.15
N ASN A 103 20.67 19.43 -0.41
CA ASN A 103 21.16 20.82 -0.24
C ASN A 103 20.06 21.81 0.12
N GLY A 104 19.16 21.43 1.04
CA GLY A 104 18.04 22.26 1.47
C GLY A 104 16.86 22.31 0.49
N LYS A 105 16.95 21.60 -0.62
CA LYS A 105 15.87 21.47 -1.60
C LYS A 105 15.29 20.06 -1.58
N ARG A 106 14.05 19.92 -2.05
CA ARG A 106 13.46 18.60 -2.30
C ARG A 106 13.58 18.25 -3.77
N LEU A 107 14.14 17.08 -4.04
CA LEU A 107 14.18 16.52 -5.39
C LEU A 107 13.06 15.49 -5.51
N ARG A 108 12.41 15.49 -6.67
CA ARG A 108 11.30 14.59 -6.96
C ARG A 108 11.51 13.92 -8.30
N PHE A 109 11.41 12.60 -8.33
CA PHE A 109 11.48 11.79 -9.54
C PHE A 109 10.16 11.05 -9.70
N GLU A 110 9.60 11.05 -10.89
CA GLU A 110 8.35 10.38 -11.18
C GLU A 110 8.47 9.52 -12.44
N ALA A 111 7.76 8.39 -12.44
CA ALA A 111 7.59 7.53 -13.59
C ALA A 111 6.17 6.96 -13.55
N GLN A 112 5.68 6.48 -14.70
CA GLN A 112 4.37 5.84 -14.76
C GLN A 112 4.52 4.39 -15.21
N PRO A 113 3.77 3.45 -14.61
CA PRO A 113 3.77 2.07 -15.06
C PRO A 113 2.99 1.93 -16.37
N GLU A 114 3.27 0.84 -17.10
CA GLU A 114 2.63 0.57 -18.40
C GLU A 114 1.10 0.45 -18.31
N TRP A 115 0.57 0.00 -17.16
CA TRP A 115 -0.85 -0.21 -16.96
C TRP A 115 -1.63 1.04 -16.55
N VAL A 116 -1.03 2.20 -16.59
CA VAL A 116 -1.68 3.49 -16.30
C VAL A 116 -2.08 4.23 -17.56
#